data_36def90bd4b5916921ee6ff07aaa7f37
#
_entry.id   36def90bd4b5916921ee6ff07aaa7f37
#
_cell.length_a   1.000
_cell.length_b   1.000
_cell.length_c   1.000
_cell.angle_alpha   90.00
_cell.angle_beta   90.00
_cell.angle_gamma   90.00
#
_symmetry.space_group_name_H-M   'P 1'
#
loop_
_entity.id
_entity.type
_entity.pdbx_description
1 polymer ?
#
loop_
_entity_poly.entity_id
_entity_poly.type
_entity_poly.pdbx_seq_one_letter_code
_entity_poly.pdbx_strand_id
1 'polypeptide(L)'
;MSRKPRVLSRPMAWRNAVNGVLQQLTGYQLRRGPVPAPRTAPQPDATKPSAAGRAAVKAPAVKPAAAKRAVVKPVAAKPPPQFPADYDDEAKDILRAVKPYTMTSPERLNAFVLATRHIVRHDIPGAVVECGVWRGGSMQACARTLLSLGEKDRDLYLFDTYEGMTPPTAEDLRRDGRSAQELLDAQGKDRPIWAVASLEDVKEGFAGVPYPEERVHYVRGKVEDTVPGQAPEQIAILRLDTDWYASTRHELEHLYGRLVSGGVLLIDDYGYWQGSRQAVDEFLERTGERLLLLRMDEGRIAVKP
;
A
#
# COMPACT_ATOMS: atom_id res chain seq x y z
N MET A 1 8.57 53.42 25.40
CA MET A 1 7.71 52.59 26.28
C MET A 1 7.07 51.52 25.42
N SER A 2 7.68 50.37 25.36
CA SER A 2 7.23 49.22 24.51
C SER A 2 6.47 48.22 25.39
N ARG A 3 5.18 48.01 25.09
CA ARG A 3 4.38 46.98 25.75
C ARG A 3 4.46 45.68 24.98
N LYS A 4 5.05 44.63 25.57
CA LYS A 4 5.02 43.23 25.08
C LYS A 4 3.62 42.66 25.24
N PRO A 5 3.13 41.86 24.28
CA PRO A 5 1.85 41.15 24.44
C PRO A 5 2.01 39.95 25.37
N ARG A 6 1.05 39.80 26.30
CA ARG A 6 0.93 38.63 27.20
C ARG A 6 0.39 37.45 26.39
N VAL A 7 1.15 36.36 26.32
CA VAL A 7 0.71 35.06 25.84
C VAL A 7 -0.20 34.43 26.91
N LEU A 8 -1.49 34.29 26.59
CA LEU A 8 -2.45 33.60 27.44
C LEU A 8 -2.35 32.08 27.19
N SER A 9 -1.82 31.37 28.18
CA SER A 9 -1.83 29.91 28.28
C SER A 9 -3.25 29.41 28.60
N ARG A 10 -4.00 28.92 27.61
CA ARG A 10 -5.26 28.20 27.80
C ARG A 10 -5.22 26.80 27.16
N PRO A 11 -4.75 25.74 27.86
CA PRO A 11 -5.03 24.39 27.44
C PRO A 11 -5.82 23.49 28.41
N MET A 12 -6.10 23.90 29.66
CA MET A 12 -6.74 22.98 30.64
C MET A 12 -8.27 23.01 30.68
N ALA A 13 -8.90 24.17 30.51
CA ALA A 13 -10.35 24.31 30.65
C ALA A 13 -11.14 23.57 29.55
N TRP A 14 -10.64 23.56 28.32
CA TRP A 14 -11.28 22.90 27.18
C TRP A 14 -11.32 21.36 27.34
N ARG A 15 -10.23 20.77 27.83
CA ARG A 15 -10.16 19.30 28.02
C ARG A 15 -11.12 18.77 29.09
N ASN A 16 -11.33 19.52 30.14
CA ASN A 16 -12.29 19.15 31.19
C ASN A 16 -13.72 19.24 30.70
N ALA A 17 -14.05 20.21 29.86
CA ALA A 17 -15.36 20.32 29.24
C ALA A 17 -15.62 19.18 28.24
N VAL A 18 -14.63 18.82 27.40
CA VAL A 18 -14.75 17.71 26.44
C VAL A 18 -14.86 16.37 27.16
N ASN A 19 -14.10 16.14 28.23
CA ASN A 19 -14.21 14.91 29.01
C ASN A 19 -15.55 14.79 29.74
N GLY A 20 -16.11 15.89 30.22
CA GLY A 20 -17.44 15.87 30.84
C GLY A 20 -18.54 15.45 29.85
N VAL A 21 -18.52 15.98 28.64
CA VAL A 21 -19.48 15.62 27.58
C VAL A 21 -19.27 14.18 27.10
N LEU A 22 -18.02 13.76 26.88
CA LEU A 22 -17.71 12.39 26.47
C LEU A 22 -18.15 11.35 27.51
N GLN A 23 -17.91 11.62 28.79
CA GLN A 23 -18.29 10.70 29.85
C GLN A 23 -19.82 10.55 29.99
N GLN A 24 -20.57 11.65 29.77
CA GLN A 24 -22.04 11.61 29.79
C GLN A 24 -22.65 10.89 28.58
N LEU A 25 -22.02 10.98 27.40
CA LEU A 25 -22.56 10.41 26.16
C LEU A 25 -22.08 8.99 25.87
N THR A 26 -20.87 8.62 26.30
CA THR A 26 -20.23 7.36 25.87
C THR A 26 -19.65 6.52 27.01
N GLY A 27 -19.58 7.05 28.23
CA GLY A 27 -18.89 6.38 29.35
C GLY A 27 -17.36 6.40 29.30
N TYR A 28 -16.73 7.01 28.30
CA TYR A 28 -15.28 7.04 28.12
C TYR A 28 -14.65 8.36 28.55
N GLN A 29 -13.37 8.28 29.01
CA GLN A 29 -12.53 9.45 29.35
C GLN A 29 -11.21 9.41 28.61
N LEU A 30 -10.75 10.56 28.10
CA LEU A 30 -9.40 10.72 27.54
C LEU A 30 -8.37 10.78 28.66
N ARG A 31 -7.59 9.69 28.87
CA ARG A 31 -6.47 9.66 29.82
C ARG A 31 -5.14 9.73 29.04
N ARG A 32 -4.16 10.45 29.61
CA ARG A 32 -2.78 10.33 29.13
C ARG A 32 -2.23 8.99 29.60
N GLY A 33 -1.72 8.17 28.67
CA GLY A 33 -0.83 7.07 29.02
C GLY A 33 0.48 7.61 29.64
N PRO A 34 1.18 6.80 30.45
CA PRO A 34 2.48 7.19 31.01
C PRO A 34 3.46 7.48 29.84
N VAL A 35 4.11 8.63 29.92
CA VAL A 35 5.22 9.00 29.01
C VAL A 35 6.38 8.05 29.34
N PRO A 36 6.89 7.24 28.40
CA PRO A 36 8.07 6.42 28.67
C PRO A 36 9.26 7.32 28.98
N ALA A 37 9.98 7.01 30.07
CA ALA A 37 11.21 7.70 30.42
C ALA A 37 12.28 7.52 29.34
N PRO A 38 13.15 8.53 29.08
CA PRO A 38 14.23 8.40 28.11
C PRO A 38 15.18 7.29 28.53
N ARG A 39 15.38 6.31 27.63
CA ARG A 39 16.38 5.25 27.80
C ARG A 39 17.77 5.89 27.69
N THR A 40 18.53 5.91 28.77
CA THR A 40 19.97 6.19 28.77
C THR A 40 20.70 5.05 28.05
N ALA A 41 21.54 5.42 27.09
CA ALA A 41 22.43 4.49 26.40
C ALA A 41 23.47 3.91 27.37
N PRO A 42 23.85 2.63 27.24
CA PRO A 42 24.96 2.08 28.06
C PRO A 42 26.31 2.58 27.52
N GLN A 43 27.15 3.07 28.44
CA GLN A 43 28.53 3.40 28.16
C GLN A 43 29.37 2.11 28.01
N PRO A 44 30.41 2.10 27.15
CA PRO A 44 31.32 0.97 27.03
C PRO A 44 32.35 0.97 28.16
N ASP A 45 32.47 -0.15 28.84
CA ASP A 45 33.48 -0.37 29.89
C ASP A 45 34.77 -0.88 29.23
N ALA A 46 35.86 -0.16 29.49
CA ALA A 46 37.17 -0.49 29.00
C ALA A 46 38.03 -1.06 30.13
N THR A 47 38.42 -2.33 30.09
CA THR A 47 39.67 -2.77 30.71
C THR A 47 40.25 -3.99 30.02
N LYS A 48 41.51 -3.89 29.75
CA LYS A 48 42.46 -4.85 29.10
C LYS A 48 43.14 -5.74 30.16
N PRO A 49 44.16 -6.52 29.79
CA PRO A 49 44.17 -7.93 29.49
C PRO A 49 45.09 -8.73 30.41
N SER A 50 45.07 -10.08 30.40
CA SER A 50 46.24 -10.86 30.81
C SER A 50 46.20 -12.33 30.40
N ALA A 51 47.12 -12.71 29.58
CA ALA A 51 48.13 -13.77 29.61
C ALA A 51 47.75 -15.23 29.90
N ALA A 52 48.01 -16.05 28.88
CA ALA A 52 48.74 -17.33 28.87
C ALA A 52 48.44 -18.45 29.86
N GLY A 53 48.16 -19.64 29.27
CA GLY A 53 48.16 -20.94 29.98
C GLY A 53 47.85 -22.08 29.04
N ARG A 54 48.88 -22.69 28.43
CA ARG A 54 48.77 -23.98 27.74
C ARG A 54 48.55 -25.12 28.75
N ALA A 55 47.51 -25.95 28.56
CA ALA A 55 47.43 -27.26 29.19
C ALA A 55 46.76 -28.25 28.23
N ALA A 56 47.42 -29.39 28.05
CA ALA A 56 47.02 -30.50 27.21
C ALA A 56 45.80 -31.21 27.82
N VAL A 57 44.83 -31.59 26.99
CA VAL A 57 43.64 -32.32 27.43
C VAL A 57 43.56 -33.66 26.72
N LYS A 58 43.44 -34.70 27.59
CA LYS A 58 43.09 -36.08 27.23
C LYS A 58 41.64 -36.16 26.72
N ALA A 59 41.43 -36.91 25.64
CA ALA A 59 40.13 -37.23 25.12
C ALA A 59 39.39 -38.24 26.03
N PRO A 60 38.10 -38.08 26.33
CA PRO A 60 37.28 -39.14 26.89
C PRO A 60 36.41 -39.82 25.84
N ALA A 61 36.19 -41.11 26.05
CA ALA A 61 35.47 -42.06 25.24
C ALA A 61 34.00 -41.67 25.01
N VAL A 62 33.56 -41.80 23.74
CA VAL A 62 32.19 -41.61 23.30
C VAL A 62 31.34 -42.85 23.65
N LYS A 63 30.31 -42.67 24.45
CA LYS A 63 29.18 -43.62 24.57
C LYS A 63 28.10 -43.27 23.59
N PRO A 64 27.45 -44.18 22.87
CA PRO A 64 26.38 -43.85 21.95
C PRO A 64 25.13 -43.44 22.73
N ALA A 65 24.68 -42.21 22.56
CA ALA A 65 23.41 -41.72 23.08
C ALA A 65 22.28 -42.09 22.11
N ALA A 66 21.27 -42.78 22.64
CA ALA A 66 20.06 -43.12 21.91
C ALA A 66 19.35 -41.84 21.41
N ALA A 67 19.20 -41.73 20.11
CA ALA A 67 18.48 -40.62 19.47
C ALA A 67 16.99 -40.66 19.85
N LYS A 68 16.57 -39.79 20.76
CA LYS A 68 15.15 -39.50 20.98
C LYS A 68 14.60 -38.79 19.75
N ARG A 69 13.78 -39.49 18.99
CA ARG A 69 13.00 -38.92 17.89
C ARG A 69 12.17 -37.76 18.42
N ALA A 70 12.54 -36.52 18.10
CA ALA A 70 11.73 -35.37 18.46
C ALA A 70 10.41 -35.43 17.67
N VAL A 71 9.31 -35.56 18.40
CA VAL A 71 7.96 -35.40 17.84
C VAL A 71 7.81 -33.94 17.50
N VAL A 72 7.91 -33.61 16.20
CA VAL A 72 7.60 -32.28 15.68
C VAL A 72 6.09 -32.10 15.87
N LYS A 73 5.72 -31.25 16.85
CA LYS A 73 4.32 -30.82 17.00
C LYS A 73 3.92 -30.10 15.70
N PRO A 74 2.75 -30.42 15.09
CA PRO A 74 2.28 -29.69 13.93
C PRO A 74 2.14 -28.21 14.31
N VAL A 75 2.81 -27.34 13.56
CA VAL A 75 2.63 -25.89 13.67
C VAL A 75 1.18 -25.64 13.29
N ALA A 76 0.37 -25.17 14.23
CA ALA A 76 -1.00 -24.77 13.96
C ALA A 76 -0.99 -23.74 12.81
N ALA A 77 -1.68 -24.04 11.74
CA ALA A 77 -1.87 -23.11 10.64
C ALA A 77 -2.43 -21.80 11.21
N LYS A 78 -1.85 -20.66 10.86
CA LYS A 78 -2.40 -19.36 11.25
C LYS A 78 -3.87 -19.31 10.78
N PRO A 79 -4.80 -18.87 11.65
CA PRO A 79 -6.17 -18.70 11.22
C PRO A 79 -6.21 -17.82 9.97
N PRO A 80 -7.13 -18.08 9.00
CA PRO A 80 -7.25 -17.24 7.82
C PRO A 80 -7.46 -15.79 8.24
N PRO A 81 -6.99 -14.80 7.45
CA PRO A 81 -7.14 -13.40 7.78
C PRO A 81 -8.61 -13.09 8.02
N GLN A 82 -8.91 -12.49 9.16
CA GLN A 82 -10.27 -12.10 9.52
C GLN A 82 -10.57 -10.79 8.78
N PHE A 83 -11.44 -10.85 7.77
CA PHE A 83 -11.91 -9.66 7.06
C PHE A 83 -12.89 -8.87 7.93
N PRO A 84 -13.03 -7.55 7.71
CA PRO A 84 -14.10 -6.76 8.30
C PRO A 84 -15.48 -7.40 8.09
N ALA A 85 -16.38 -7.21 9.06
CA ALA A 85 -17.69 -7.88 9.06
C ALA A 85 -18.62 -7.41 7.93
N ASP A 86 -18.38 -6.21 7.40
CA ASP A 86 -19.12 -5.59 6.30
C ASP A 86 -18.69 -6.05 4.90
N TYR A 87 -17.60 -6.85 4.79
CA TYR A 87 -17.24 -7.46 3.52
C TYR A 87 -18.18 -8.63 3.23
N ASP A 88 -18.81 -8.60 2.06
CA ASP A 88 -19.61 -9.73 1.60
C ASP A 88 -18.73 -10.94 1.23
N ASP A 89 -19.35 -12.10 1.09
CA ASP A 89 -18.61 -13.34 0.88
C ASP A 89 -17.95 -13.40 -0.49
N GLU A 90 -18.56 -12.82 -1.53
CA GLU A 90 -17.95 -12.71 -2.86
C GLU A 90 -16.66 -11.88 -2.82
N ALA A 91 -16.68 -10.69 -2.19
CA ALA A 91 -15.49 -9.89 -2.01
C ALA A 91 -14.40 -10.66 -1.26
N LYS A 92 -14.75 -11.33 -0.14
CA LYS A 92 -13.80 -12.16 0.61
C LYS A 92 -13.16 -13.26 -0.24
N ASP A 93 -13.94 -13.91 -1.11
CA ASP A 93 -13.45 -14.97 -1.99
C ASP A 93 -12.53 -14.41 -3.08
N ILE A 94 -12.89 -13.28 -3.68
CA ILE A 94 -12.02 -12.55 -4.62
C ILE A 94 -10.69 -12.19 -3.95
N LEU A 95 -10.74 -11.56 -2.77
CA LEU A 95 -9.54 -11.15 -2.05
C LEU A 95 -8.64 -12.33 -1.67
N ARG A 96 -9.21 -13.47 -1.31
CA ARG A 96 -8.45 -14.71 -1.06
C ARG A 96 -7.77 -15.23 -2.32
N ALA A 97 -8.49 -15.23 -3.44
CA ALA A 97 -7.99 -15.73 -4.72
C ALA A 97 -6.80 -14.92 -5.23
N VAL A 98 -6.82 -13.58 -5.05
CA VAL A 98 -5.75 -12.70 -5.54
C VAL A 98 -4.61 -12.50 -4.57
N LYS A 99 -4.72 -12.95 -3.32
CA LYS A 99 -3.70 -12.74 -2.27
C LYS A 99 -2.27 -13.12 -2.67
N PRO A 100 -2.01 -14.19 -3.46
CA PRO A 100 -0.66 -14.53 -3.91
C PRO A 100 -0.07 -13.53 -4.92
N TYR A 101 -0.90 -12.68 -5.52
CA TYR A 101 -0.54 -11.80 -6.64
C TYR A 101 -0.55 -10.31 -6.27
N THR A 102 -0.71 -9.96 -4.99
CA THR A 102 -0.77 -8.56 -4.56
C THR A 102 -0.14 -8.32 -3.20
N MET A 103 0.47 -7.14 -3.03
CA MET A 103 0.90 -6.59 -1.75
C MET A 103 -0.15 -5.63 -1.16
N THR A 104 -1.14 -5.24 -1.95
CA THR A 104 -2.21 -4.33 -1.55
C THR A 104 -3.00 -4.87 -0.36
N SER A 105 -3.37 -4.00 0.58
CA SER A 105 -4.15 -4.37 1.76
C SER A 105 -5.57 -4.83 1.39
N PRO A 106 -6.21 -5.65 2.24
CA PRO A 106 -7.61 -6.04 2.03
C PRO A 106 -8.55 -4.85 1.90
N GLU A 107 -8.30 -3.75 2.62
CA GLU A 107 -9.10 -2.53 2.59
C GLU A 107 -9.02 -1.86 1.22
N ARG A 108 -7.83 -1.70 0.66
CA ARG A 108 -7.63 -1.11 -0.68
C ARG A 108 -8.17 -2.02 -1.78
N LEU A 109 -7.98 -3.34 -1.68
CA LEU A 109 -8.56 -4.29 -2.62
C LEU A 109 -10.09 -4.28 -2.58
N ASN A 110 -10.68 -4.24 -1.39
CA ASN A 110 -12.14 -4.15 -1.26
C ASN A 110 -12.68 -2.84 -1.84
N ALA A 111 -11.97 -1.72 -1.64
CA ALA A 111 -12.33 -0.45 -2.26
C ALA A 111 -12.31 -0.55 -3.79
N PHE A 112 -11.34 -1.28 -4.37
CA PHE A 112 -11.30 -1.52 -5.81
C PHE A 112 -12.45 -2.43 -6.29
N VAL A 113 -12.80 -3.48 -5.55
CA VAL A 113 -14.01 -4.29 -5.82
C VAL A 113 -15.27 -3.43 -5.80
N LEU A 114 -15.43 -2.55 -4.79
CA LEU A 114 -16.56 -1.63 -4.70
C LEU A 114 -16.57 -0.61 -5.84
N ALA A 115 -15.42 -0.06 -6.23
CA ALA A 115 -15.28 0.82 -7.39
C ALA A 115 -15.69 0.11 -8.68
N THR A 116 -15.28 -1.14 -8.86
CA THR A 116 -15.68 -1.96 -10.03
C THR A 116 -17.18 -2.19 -10.05
N ARG A 117 -17.78 -2.53 -8.91
CA ARG A 117 -19.24 -2.67 -8.80
C ARG A 117 -19.98 -1.35 -9.05
N HIS A 118 -19.38 -0.22 -8.63
CA HIS A 118 -19.95 1.11 -8.86
C HIS A 118 -20.04 1.42 -10.35
N ILE A 119 -18.95 1.27 -11.09
CA ILE A 119 -18.93 1.61 -12.52
C ILE A 119 -19.87 0.73 -13.35
N VAL A 120 -20.02 -0.54 -13.00
CA VAL A 120 -20.98 -1.44 -13.67
C VAL A 120 -22.42 -1.06 -13.31
N ARG A 121 -22.73 -0.84 -12.03
CA ARG A 121 -24.09 -0.51 -11.56
C ARG A 121 -24.62 0.80 -12.15
N HIS A 122 -23.75 1.74 -12.44
CA HIS A 122 -24.10 3.08 -12.92
C HIS A 122 -23.78 3.29 -14.39
N ASP A 123 -23.47 2.20 -15.13
CA ASP A 123 -23.15 2.25 -16.56
C ASP A 123 -22.06 3.28 -16.91
N ILE A 124 -21.05 3.45 -16.02
CA ILE A 124 -19.95 4.40 -16.22
C ILE A 124 -19.06 3.87 -17.37
N PRO A 125 -18.95 4.62 -18.48
CA PRO A 125 -18.18 4.17 -19.65
C PRO A 125 -16.67 4.28 -19.44
N GLY A 126 -15.89 3.55 -20.25
CA GLY A 126 -14.44 3.62 -20.28
C GLY A 126 -13.74 2.39 -19.71
N ALA A 127 -12.44 2.34 -19.89
CA ALA A 127 -11.59 1.24 -19.44
C ALA A 127 -11.26 1.33 -17.94
N VAL A 128 -10.75 0.24 -17.39
CA VAL A 128 -10.06 0.25 -16.10
C VAL A 128 -8.56 0.34 -16.36
N VAL A 129 -7.92 1.32 -15.74
CA VAL A 129 -6.48 1.57 -15.88
C VAL A 129 -5.81 1.46 -14.52
N GLU A 130 -4.74 0.68 -14.45
CA GLU A 130 -3.83 0.62 -13.31
C GLU A 130 -2.40 0.90 -13.76
N CYS A 131 -1.75 1.84 -13.08
CA CYS A 131 -0.33 2.15 -13.23
C CYS A 131 0.40 1.58 -12.01
N GLY A 132 1.37 0.67 -12.25
CA GLY A 132 2.01 -0.13 -11.22
C GLY A 132 1.17 -1.35 -10.83
N VAL A 133 1.39 -2.48 -11.50
CA VAL A 133 0.54 -3.68 -11.30
C VAL A 133 1.24 -4.80 -10.54
N TRP A 134 2.58 -4.74 -10.41
CA TRP A 134 3.38 -5.83 -9.85
C TRP A 134 2.98 -7.18 -10.44
N ARG A 135 2.40 -8.12 -9.66
CA ARG A 135 1.93 -9.43 -10.14
C ARG A 135 0.47 -9.40 -10.62
N GLY A 136 -0.14 -8.23 -10.79
CA GLY A 136 -1.46 -8.02 -11.36
C GLY A 136 -2.66 -8.41 -10.47
N GLY A 137 -2.46 -8.59 -9.16
CA GLY A 137 -3.51 -9.10 -8.27
C GLY A 137 -4.71 -8.18 -8.11
N SER A 138 -4.53 -6.87 -8.09
CA SER A 138 -5.60 -5.86 -8.05
C SER A 138 -6.44 -5.91 -9.32
N MET A 139 -5.80 -5.98 -10.50
CA MET A 139 -6.51 -6.10 -11.77
C MET A 139 -7.19 -7.47 -11.93
N GLN A 140 -6.63 -8.55 -11.37
CA GLN A 140 -7.34 -9.83 -11.27
C GLN A 140 -8.59 -9.72 -10.38
N ALA A 141 -8.55 -8.94 -9.28
CA ALA A 141 -9.73 -8.69 -8.46
C ALA A 141 -10.81 -7.93 -9.24
N CYS A 142 -10.41 -6.91 -10.01
CA CYS A 142 -11.30 -6.20 -10.92
C CYS A 142 -11.94 -7.14 -11.96
N ALA A 143 -11.14 -7.91 -12.68
CA ALA A 143 -11.62 -8.85 -13.69
C ALA A 143 -12.60 -9.89 -13.12
N ARG A 144 -12.31 -10.46 -11.94
CA ARG A 144 -13.23 -11.38 -11.24
C ARG A 144 -14.53 -10.70 -10.84
N THR A 145 -14.48 -9.44 -10.41
CA THR A 145 -15.67 -8.66 -10.06
C THR A 145 -16.51 -8.35 -11.30
N LEU A 146 -15.89 -7.98 -12.42
CA LEU A 146 -16.61 -7.77 -13.69
C LEU A 146 -17.31 -9.06 -14.15
N LEU A 147 -16.60 -10.19 -14.09
CA LEU A 147 -17.17 -11.50 -14.44
C LEU A 147 -18.37 -11.88 -13.58
N SER A 148 -18.32 -11.63 -12.28
CA SER A 148 -19.43 -11.91 -11.37
C SER A 148 -20.67 -11.06 -11.67
N LEU A 149 -20.46 -9.88 -12.25
CA LEU A 149 -21.52 -8.98 -12.70
C LEU A 149 -21.96 -9.23 -14.15
N GLY A 150 -21.37 -10.23 -14.82
CA GLY A 150 -21.69 -10.59 -16.20
C GLY A 150 -21.05 -9.67 -17.26
N GLU A 151 -20.16 -8.76 -16.87
CA GLU A 151 -19.46 -7.86 -17.78
C GLU A 151 -18.14 -8.50 -18.27
N LYS A 152 -17.94 -8.55 -19.59
CA LYS A 152 -16.75 -9.15 -20.24
C LYS A 152 -16.13 -8.28 -21.32
N ASP A 153 -16.75 -7.14 -21.62
CA ASP A 153 -16.39 -6.31 -22.76
C ASP A 153 -15.55 -5.10 -22.39
N ARG A 154 -15.27 -4.89 -21.11
CA ARG A 154 -14.48 -3.76 -20.60
C ARG A 154 -13.00 -4.01 -20.75
N ASP A 155 -12.29 -3.05 -21.33
CA ASP A 155 -10.84 -3.10 -21.48
C ASP A 155 -10.14 -2.84 -20.15
N LEU A 156 -9.12 -3.65 -19.86
CA LEU A 156 -8.25 -3.55 -18.69
C LEU A 156 -6.84 -3.18 -19.14
N TYR A 157 -6.32 -2.03 -18.71
CA TYR A 157 -4.98 -1.56 -19.05
C TYR A 157 -4.05 -1.69 -17.85
N LEU A 158 -2.97 -2.44 -18.03
CA LEU A 158 -1.96 -2.76 -17.02
C LEU A 158 -0.63 -2.11 -17.41
N PHE A 159 -0.35 -0.94 -16.84
CA PHE A 159 0.91 -0.23 -17.06
C PHE A 159 1.91 -0.62 -16.00
N ASP A 160 3.07 -1.12 -16.40
CA ASP A 160 4.17 -1.45 -15.48
C ASP A 160 5.49 -1.51 -16.26
N THR A 161 6.60 -1.32 -15.58
CA THR A 161 7.92 -1.60 -16.15
C THR A 161 8.10 -3.09 -16.40
N TYR A 162 7.45 -3.94 -15.59
CA TYR A 162 7.66 -5.38 -15.48
C TYR A 162 9.13 -5.75 -15.18
N GLU A 163 9.82 -4.82 -14.53
CA GLU A 163 11.23 -4.94 -14.12
C GLU A 163 11.44 -4.47 -12.67
N GLY A 164 10.36 -3.99 -12.02
CA GLY A 164 10.37 -3.46 -10.67
C GLY A 164 10.47 -1.93 -10.62
N MET A 165 10.81 -1.42 -9.44
CA MET A 165 10.80 0.01 -9.14
C MET A 165 11.78 0.81 -10.00
N THR A 166 11.33 1.98 -10.45
CA THR A 166 12.20 3.02 -11.04
C THR A 166 12.99 3.74 -9.94
N PRO A 167 14.10 4.43 -10.27
CA PRO A 167 14.80 5.25 -9.30
C PRO A 167 13.88 6.35 -8.72
N PRO A 168 13.80 6.48 -7.38
CA PRO A 168 13.05 7.55 -6.73
C PRO A 168 13.77 8.90 -6.85
N THR A 169 13.06 9.98 -6.54
CA THR A 169 13.59 11.34 -6.46
C THR A 169 13.76 11.79 -5.00
N ALA A 170 14.19 13.04 -4.78
CA ALA A 170 14.39 13.56 -3.43
C ALA A 170 13.07 13.77 -2.67
N GLU A 171 11.97 13.93 -3.39
CA GLU A 171 10.61 14.07 -2.87
C GLU A 171 10.07 12.75 -2.29
N ASP A 172 10.65 11.62 -2.72
CA ASP A 172 10.14 10.29 -2.37
C ASP A 172 10.65 9.84 -1.00
N LEU A 173 10.11 10.48 0.02
CA LEU A 173 10.32 10.12 1.40
C LEU A 173 9.16 9.25 1.88
N ARG A 174 9.47 8.20 2.64
CA ARG A 174 8.46 7.44 3.35
C ARG A 174 7.82 8.32 4.43
N ARG A 175 6.61 8.01 4.87
CA ARG A 175 5.86 8.76 5.89
C ARG A 175 6.63 9.08 7.18
N ASP A 176 7.68 8.31 7.52
CA ASP A 176 8.56 8.54 8.67
C ASP A 176 9.82 9.38 8.33
N GLY A 177 9.89 9.94 7.11
CA GLY A 177 10.96 10.80 6.63
C GLY A 177 12.18 10.08 6.07
N ARG A 178 12.20 8.74 5.99
CA ARG A 178 13.29 7.98 5.37
C ARG A 178 13.23 8.08 3.85
N SER A 179 14.39 8.30 3.23
CA SER A 179 14.50 8.32 1.77
C SER A 179 14.15 6.97 1.15
N ALA A 180 13.36 6.99 0.07
CA ALA A 180 13.07 5.80 -0.72
C ALA A 180 14.35 5.19 -1.29
N GLN A 181 15.30 6.01 -1.76
CA GLN A 181 16.59 5.54 -2.26
C GLN A 181 17.37 4.76 -1.21
N GLU A 182 17.47 5.29 0.02
CA GLU A 182 18.14 4.60 1.13
C GLU A 182 17.46 3.26 1.48
N LEU A 183 16.12 3.21 1.39
CA LEU A 183 15.35 1.99 1.66
C LEU A 183 15.56 0.94 0.57
N LEU A 184 15.66 1.33 -0.70
CA LEU A 184 15.96 0.45 -1.82
C LEU A 184 17.41 -0.05 -1.75
N ASP A 185 18.37 0.82 -1.50
CA ASP A 185 19.79 0.49 -1.42
C ASP A 185 20.13 -0.45 -0.25
N ALA A 186 19.37 -0.33 0.84
CA ALA A 186 19.53 -1.20 2.01
C ALA A 186 19.04 -2.64 1.78
N GLN A 187 18.36 -2.93 0.66
CA GLN A 187 17.74 -4.23 0.38
C GLN A 187 18.10 -4.74 -1.02
N GLY A 188 18.28 -6.06 -1.15
CA GLY A 188 18.46 -6.70 -2.44
C GLY A 188 17.22 -6.62 -3.33
N LYS A 189 17.40 -6.71 -4.65
CA LYS A 189 16.31 -6.63 -5.63
C LYS A 189 15.29 -7.80 -5.55
N ASP A 190 15.61 -8.84 -4.80
CA ASP A 190 14.71 -9.95 -4.47
C ASP A 190 13.68 -9.62 -3.37
N ARG A 191 13.80 -8.45 -2.76
CA ARG A 191 12.91 -8.03 -1.66
C ARG A 191 11.65 -7.35 -2.17
N PRO A 192 10.53 -7.50 -1.44
CA PRO A 192 9.22 -6.96 -1.84
C PRO A 192 9.20 -5.46 -2.18
N ILE A 193 10.06 -4.66 -1.55
CA ILE A 193 10.16 -3.22 -1.81
C ILE A 193 10.57 -2.88 -3.25
N TRP A 194 11.23 -3.80 -3.95
CA TRP A 194 11.60 -3.62 -5.34
C TRP A 194 10.46 -3.94 -6.32
N ALA A 195 9.37 -4.53 -5.83
CA ALA A 195 8.17 -4.89 -6.61
C ALA A 195 8.49 -5.58 -7.96
N VAL A 196 9.53 -6.42 -8.00
CA VAL A 196 9.95 -7.10 -9.24
C VAL A 196 8.95 -8.18 -9.59
N ALA A 197 8.36 -8.08 -10.78
CA ALA A 197 7.54 -9.11 -11.40
C ALA A 197 7.70 -9.02 -12.93
N SER A 198 7.89 -10.13 -13.61
CA SER A 198 7.98 -10.13 -15.07
C SER A 198 6.59 -10.08 -15.72
N LEU A 199 6.54 -9.64 -16.98
CA LEU A 199 5.30 -9.67 -17.75
C LEU A 199 4.72 -11.09 -17.85
N GLU A 200 5.60 -12.09 -17.97
CA GLU A 200 5.23 -13.51 -18.03
C GLU A 200 4.57 -13.96 -16.73
N ASP A 201 5.10 -13.57 -15.56
CA ASP A 201 4.50 -13.87 -14.24
C ASP A 201 3.10 -13.27 -14.10
N VAL A 202 2.90 -12.03 -14.61
CA VAL A 202 1.58 -11.38 -14.60
C VAL A 202 0.59 -12.10 -15.53
N LYS A 203 1.01 -12.45 -16.75
CA LYS A 203 0.19 -13.21 -17.71
C LYS A 203 -0.18 -14.60 -17.17
N GLU A 204 0.77 -15.29 -16.54
CA GLU A 204 0.52 -16.58 -15.89
C GLU A 204 -0.53 -16.44 -14.78
N GLY A 205 -0.41 -15.39 -13.95
CA GLY A 205 -1.42 -15.08 -12.93
C GLY A 205 -2.82 -14.82 -13.51
N PHE A 206 -2.89 -14.10 -14.62
CA PHE A 206 -4.16 -13.83 -15.32
C PHE A 206 -4.75 -15.06 -16.03
N ALA A 207 -3.94 -16.04 -16.46
CA ALA A 207 -4.43 -17.27 -17.09
C ALA A 207 -5.41 -18.05 -16.20
N GLY A 208 -5.38 -17.84 -14.88
CA GLY A 208 -6.35 -18.39 -13.92
C GLY A 208 -7.66 -17.59 -13.79
N VAL A 209 -7.84 -16.49 -14.55
CA VAL A 209 -9.03 -15.66 -14.56
C VAL A 209 -9.71 -15.80 -15.93
N PRO A 210 -10.96 -16.30 -16.04
CA PRO A 210 -11.61 -16.53 -17.32
C PRO A 210 -12.15 -15.22 -17.95
N TYR A 211 -11.31 -14.17 -17.97
CA TYR A 211 -11.57 -12.90 -18.62
C TYR A 211 -11.02 -12.93 -20.06
N PRO A 212 -11.71 -12.30 -21.05
CA PRO A 212 -11.24 -12.33 -22.44
C PRO A 212 -9.84 -11.73 -22.58
N GLU A 213 -8.90 -12.49 -23.14
CA GLU A 213 -7.48 -12.09 -23.23
C GLU A 213 -7.31 -10.82 -24.10
N GLU A 214 -8.10 -10.68 -25.15
CA GLU A 214 -8.11 -9.51 -26.04
C GLU A 214 -8.57 -8.21 -25.35
N ARG A 215 -9.13 -8.31 -24.14
CA ARG A 215 -9.53 -7.17 -23.31
C ARG A 215 -8.49 -6.81 -22.24
N VAL A 216 -7.39 -7.54 -22.17
CA VAL A 216 -6.33 -7.29 -21.20
C VAL A 216 -5.09 -6.74 -21.90
N HIS A 217 -4.84 -5.45 -21.74
CA HIS A 217 -3.76 -4.72 -22.43
C HIS A 217 -2.58 -4.55 -21.47
N TYR A 218 -1.50 -5.28 -21.74
CA TYR A 218 -0.24 -5.18 -20.98
C TYR A 218 0.64 -4.13 -21.64
N VAL A 219 0.87 -3.01 -20.96
CA VAL A 219 1.67 -1.90 -21.46
C VAL A 219 3.01 -1.86 -20.71
N ARG A 220 4.07 -2.32 -21.37
CA ARG A 220 5.40 -2.40 -20.78
C ARG A 220 6.18 -1.10 -20.98
N GLY A 221 6.69 -0.54 -19.89
CA GLY A 221 7.54 0.65 -19.87
C GLY A 221 7.25 1.52 -18.66
N LYS A 222 8.06 2.55 -18.49
CA LYS A 222 7.75 3.61 -17.52
C LYS A 222 6.51 4.34 -17.94
N VAL A 223 5.70 4.79 -16.98
CA VAL A 223 4.50 5.57 -17.29
C VAL A 223 4.83 6.87 -18.03
N GLU A 224 5.97 7.47 -17.74
CA GLU A 224 6.45 8.68 -18.42
C GLU A 224 6.71 8.47 -19.93
N ASP A 225 7.00 7.23 -20.35
CA ASP A 225 7.28 6.88 -21.75
C ASP A 225 6.05 6.34 -22.48
N THR A 226 5.08 5.76 -21.76
CA THR A 226 3.93 5.03 -22.32
C THR A 226 2.63 5.83 -22.28
N VAL A 227 2.47 6.71 -21.31
CA VAL A 227 1.33 7.60 -21.12
C VAL A 227 1.69 8.98 -21.72
N PRO A 228 0.79 9.64 -22.46
CA PRO A 228 -0.60 9.25 -22.77
C PRO A 228 -0.75 8.37 -24.03
N GLY A 229 0.33 8.05 -24.72
CA GLY A 229 0.29 7.47 -26.08
C GLY A 229 -0.38 6.11 -26.18
N GLN A 230 -0.28 5.26 -25.13
CA GLN A 230 -0.84 3.93 -25.11
C GLN A 230 -2.05 3.80 -24.16
N ALA A 231 -2.53 4.89 -23.59
CA ALA A 231 -3.65 4.90 -22.68
C ALA A 231 -4.99 5.06 -23.43
N PRO A 232 -6.09 4.48 -22.91
CA PRO A 232 -7.42 4.61 -23.51
C PRO A 232 -7.91 6.06 -23.43
N GLU A 233 -8.80 6.44 -24.35
CA GLU A 233 -9.40 7.78 -24.40
C GLU A 233 -10.37 8.05 -23.25
N GLN A 234 -11.07 7.01 -22.77
CA GLN A 234 -12.02 7.09 -21.66
C GLN A 234 -11.66 6.07 -20.58
N ILE A 235 -11.67 6.54 -19.33
CA ILE A 235 -11.33 5.76 -18.15
C ILE A 235 -12.50 5.79 -17.17
N ALA A 236 -12.98 4.62 -16.75
CA ALA A 236 -13.97 4.48 -15.70
C ALA A 236 -13.35 4.35 -14.31
N ILE A 237 -12.19 3.67 -14.22
CA ILE A 237 -11.40 3.59 -12.98
C ILE A 237 -9.95 3.88 -13.34
N LEU A 238 -9.35 4.80 -12.60
CA LEU A 238 -7.92 5.11 -12.65
C LEU A 238 -7.30 4.79 -11.29
N ARG A 239 -6.40 3.78 -11.25
CA ARG A 239 -5.63 3.42 -10.07
C ARG A 239 -4.17 3.77 -10.27
N LEU A 240 -3.62 4.57 -9.36
CA LEU A 240 -2.23 5.00 -9.31
C LEU A 240 -1.51 4.27 -8.18
N ASP A 241 -0.50 3.45 -8.51
CA ASP A 241 0.23 2.56 -7.62
C ASP A 241 1.71 2.45 -8.03
N THR A 242 2.29 3.59 -8.43
CA THR A 242 3.68 3.68 -8.91
C THR A 242 4.63 4.32 -7.89
N ASP A 243 4.14 4.57 -6.67
CA ASP A 243 4.87 5.03 -5.48
C ASP A 243 5.43 6.46 -5.55
N TRP A 244 6.05 6.89 -6.67
CA TRP A 244 6.90 8.07 -6.73
C TRP A 244 6.18 9.35 -7.13
N TYR A 245 6.75 10.48 -6.72
CA TYR A 245 6.28 11.83 -7.10
C TYR A 245 6.20 11.99 -8.62
N ALA A 246 7.27 11.64 -9.33
CA ALA A 246 7.37 11.89 -10.77
C ALA A 246 6.30 11.11 -11.55
N SER A 247 6.16 9.82 -11.27
CA SER A 247 5.17 8.94 -11.93
C SER A 247 3.73 9.34 -11.58
N THR A 248 3.42 9.53 -10.28
CA THR A 248 2.08 9.96 -9.85
C THR A 248 1.68 11.30 -10.47
N ARG A 249 2.61 12.26 -10.53
CA ARG A 249 2.38 13.55 -11.19
C ARG A 249 2.07 13.38 -12.67
N HIS A 250 2.91 12.62 -13.39
CA HIS A 250 2.74 12.37 -14.82
C HIS A 250 1.40 11.70 -15.13
N GLU A 251 1.01 10.70 -14.38
CA GLU A 251 -0.26 10.00 -14.51
C GLU A 251 -1.46 10.92 -14.31
N LEU A 252 -1.45 11.75 -13.26
CA LEU A 252 -2.52 12.71 -13.01
C LEU A 252 -2.61 13.75 -14.14
N GLU A 253 -1.48 14.28 -14.61
CA GLU A 253 -1.44 15.29 -15.67
C GLU A 253 -2.02 14.76 -17.00
N HIS A 254 -1.82 13.48 -17.30
CA HIS A 254 -2.17 12.92 -18.61
C HIS A 254 -3.42 12.02 -18.59
N LEU A 255 -3.75 11.40 -17.46
CA LEU A 255 -4.86 10.43 -17.38
C LEU A 255 -6.09 10.98 -16.67
N TYR A 256 -5.96 11.90 -15.70
CA TYR A 256 -7.12 12.41 -14.98
C TYR A 256 -8.16 13.09 -15.90
N GLY A 257 -7.71 13.76 -16.95
CA GLY A 257 -8.61 14.34 -17.95
C GLY A 257 -9.46 13.30 -18.71
N ARG A 258 -8.94 12.06 -18.82
CA ARG A 258 -9.65 10.93 -19.47
C ARG A 258 -10.56 10.15 -18.52
N LEU A 259 -10.41 10.34 -17.20
CA LEU A 259 -11.34 9.80 -16.21
C LEU A 259 -12.68 10.51 -16.40
N VAL A 260 -13.73 9.75 -16.67
CA VAL A 260 -15.06 10.29 -16.96
C VAL A 260 -15.78 10.73 -15.68
N SER A 261 -16.81 11.57 -15.79
CA SER A 261 -17.70 11.91 -14.66
C SER A 261 -18.36 10.65 -14.11
N GLY A 262 -18.43 10.50 -12.78
CA GLY A 262 -18.85 9.27 -12.11
C GLY A 262 -17.77 8.19 -12.02
N GLY A 263 -16.66 8.34 -12.76
CA GLY A 263 -15.51 7.44 -12.67
C GLY A 263 -14.76 7.54 -11.35
N VAL A 264 -13.98 6.52 -11.03
CA VAL A 264 -13.33 6.39 -9.72
C VAL A 264 -11.82 6.56 -9.84
N LEU A 265 -11.26 7.46 -9.03
CA LEU A 265 -9.82 7.62 -8.82
C LEU A 265 -9.42 6.87 -7.56
N LEU A 266 -8.43 5.98 -7.65
CA LEU A 266 -7.76 5.35 -6.52
C LEU A 266 -6.28 5.73 -6.52
N ILE A 267 -5.77 6.14 -5.37
CA ILE A 267 -4.37 6.53 -5.16
C ILE A 267 -3.85 5.65 -4.03
N ASP A 268 -2.97 4.71 -4.36
CA ASP A 268 -2.54 3.69 -3.41
C ASP A 268 -1.60 4.24 -2.34
N ASP A 269 -0.70 5.15 -2.72
CA ASP A 269 0.49 5.54 -1.95
C ASP A 269 0.39 6.86 -1.20
N TYR A 270 -0.73 7.57 -1.30
CA TYR A 270 -0.92 8.91 -0.74
C TYR A 270 -0.52 9.05 0.75
N GLY A 271 -0.77 8.04 1.55
CA GLY A 271 -0.45 8.04 2.98
C GLY A 271 0.87 7.39 3.34
N TYR A 272 1.53 6.72 2.38
CA TYR A 272 2.78 6.00 2.60
C TYR A 272 4.01 6.76 2.11
N TRP A 273 3.96 7.30 0.87
CA TRP A 273 5.02 8.09 0.25
C TRP A 273 4.66 9.57 0.20
N GLN A 274 5.55 10.42 0.72
CA GLN A 274 5.33 11.87 0.73
C GLN A 274 5.34 12.45 -0.69
N GLY A 275 6.14 11.88 -1.60
CA GLY A 275 6.19 12.27 -3.00
C GLY A 275 4.87 12.06 -3.73
N SER A 276 4.27 10.86 -3.62
CA SER A 276 2.94 10.59 -4.20
C SER A 276 1.88 11.54 -3.65
N ARG A 277 1.88 11.77 -2.34
CA ARG A 277 0.97 12.74 -1.71
C ARG A 277 1.16 14.15 -2.27
N GLN A 278 2.41 14.61 -2.36
CA GLN A 278 2.74 15.94 -2.87
C GLN A 278 2.24 16.11 -4.31
N ALA A 279 2.48 15.11 -5.18
CA ALA A 279 2.01 15.15 -6.56
C ALA A 279 0.48 15.31 -6.67
N VAL A 280 -0.27 14.61 -5.80
CA VAL A 280 -1.74 14.72 -5.76
C VAL A 280 -2.18 16.08 -5.25
N ASP A 281 -1.63 16.56 -4.14
CA ASP A 281 -2.02 17.82 -3.52
C ASP A 281 -1.71 19.00 -4.48
N GLU A 282 -0.55 19.03 -5.13
CA GLU A 282 -0.16 20.02 -6.15
C GLU A 282 -1.07 19.96 -7.38
N PHE A 283 -1.44 18.75 -7.83
CA PHE A 283 -2.36 18.60 -8.96
C PHE A 283 -3.73 19.20 -8.65
N LEU A 284 -4.31 18.89 -7.50
CA LEU A 284 -5.62 19.41 -7.10
C LEU A 284 -5.59 20.92 -6.91
N GLU A 285 -4.54 21.47 -6.30
CA GLU A 285 -4.38 22.93 -6.14
C GLU A 285 -4.27 23.64 -7.48
N ARG A 286 -3.43 23.14 -8.39
CA ARG A 286 -3.19 23.73 -9.71
C ARG A 286 -4.42 23.66 -10.62
N THR A 287 -5.16 22.59 -10.60
CA THR A 287 -6.35 22.40 -11.47
C THR A 287 -7.63 22.97 -10.87
N GLY A 288 -7.66 23.22 -9.57
CA GLY A 288 -8.87 23.63 -8.85
C GLY A 288 -9.92 22.52 -8.68
N GLU A 289 -9.53 21.27 -8.94
CA GLU A 289 -10.41 20.11 -8.77
C GLU A 289 -10.81 19.92 -7.30
N ARG A 290 -12.11 19.68 -7.07
CA ARG A 290 -12.68 19.56 -5.70
C ARG A 290 -13.09 18.13 -5.42
N LEU A 291 -12.12 17.27 -5.16
CA LEU A 291 -12.36 15.87 -4.84
C LEU A 291 -12.41 15.66 -3.32
N LEU A 292 -13.42 14.90 -2.86
CA LEU A 292 -13.42 14.36 -1.52
C LEU A 292 -12.58 13.07 -1.50
N LEU A 293 -11.32 13.17 -1.12
CA LEU A 293 -10.41 12.05 -0.99
C LEU A 293 -10.70 11.27 0.31
N LEU A 294 -11.46 10.19 0.21
CA LEU A 294 -11.74 9.31 1.33
C LEU A 294 -10.55 8.36 1.58
N ARG A 295 -10.24 8.14 2.84
CA ARG A 295 -9.17 7.22 3.23
C ARG A 295 -9.61 5.76 3.07
N MET A 296 -8.76 4.95 2.42
CA MET A 296 -8.82 3.50 2.37
C MET A 296 -7.45 2.95 2.81
N ASP A 297 -7.28 2.62 4.08
CA ASP A 297 -5.98 2.30 4.68
C ASP A 297 -4.97 3.46 4.48
N GLU A 298 -3.87 3.28 3.79
CA GLU A 298 -2.91 4.33 3.44
C GLU A 298 -3.25 5.05 2.12
N GLY A 299 -4.10 4.46 1.29
CA GLY A 299 -4.55 5.04 0.02
C GLY A 299 -5.68 6.05 0.13
N ARG A 300 -6.10 6.54 -1.03
CA ARG A 300 -7.26 7.44 -1.18
C ARG A 300 -8.15 6.97 -2.32
N ILE A 301 -9.44 7.21 -2.17
CA ILE A 301 -10.45 6.98 -3.21
C ILE A 301 -11.36 8.19 -3.34
N ALA A 302 -11.73 8.52 -4.57
CA ALA A 302 -12.72 9.54 -4.88
C ALA A 302 -13.51 9.17 -6.13
N VAL A 303 -14.75 9.66 -6.21
CA VAL A 303 -15.53 9.65 -7.45
C VAL A 303 -15.35 11.02 -8.10
N LYS A 304 -15.05 11.04 -9.40
CA LYS A 304 -14.97 12.28 -10.19
C LYS A 304 -16.38 12.84 -10.38
N PRO A 305 -16.61 14.13 -10.06
CA PRO A 305 -17.93 14.77 -10.20
C PRO A 305 -18.47 14.75 -11.63
#